data_14027c8f198d7f4b32a34889f58ed3b2
#
_entry.id   14027c8f198d7f4b32a34889f58ed3b2
#
_cell.length_a   1.000
_cell.length_b   1.000
_cell.length_c   1.000
_cell.angle_alpha   90.00
_cell.angle_beta   90.00
_cell.angle_gamma   90.00
#
_symmetry.space_group_name_H-M   'P 1'
#
loop_
_entity.id
_entity.type
_entity.pdbx_description
1 polymer ?
#
loop_
_entity_poly.entity_id
_entity_poly.type
_entity_poly.pdbx_seq_one_letter_code
_entity_poly.pdbx_strand_id
1 'polypeptide(L)'
;IENTHYLGRNYRQIAGLKYRILSDNIGYIYYETFADGIGNSDLDVVFSYLADCKALIFDVRQNSGGNATNSTQIASRFTNEKILTGYIQHKTGPGHHDFSRPYAIYLEPSKNIRWEKKVAVLTNRHSYSATNDFVKHMKCLPNVVIVGDKTGGGSGMPFSSELPNGWTVRFSASPHFDRDMNQIEWGINPDVKIDMKSEDEVKGIDTII
;
A
#
# COMPACT_ATOMS: atom_id res chain seq x y z
N ILE A 1 -12.18 -1.95 -13.46
CA ILE A 1 -11.48 -2.53 -14.63
C ILE A 1 -10.38 -3.37 -14.04
N GLU A 2 -10.51 -4.71 -14.11
CA GLU A 2 -9.38 -5.58 -13.80
C GLU A 2 -8.23 -5.19 -14.72
N ASN A 3 -7.08 -4.86 -14.15
CA ASN A 3 -5.85 -4.55 -14.89
C ASN A 3 -5.30 -5.81 -15.59
N THR A 4 -6.14 -6.48 -16.35
CA THR A 4 -5.79 -7.68 -17.10
C THR A 4 -4.81 -7.39 -18.22
N HIS A 5 -4.70 -6.13 -18.67
CA HIS A 5 -3.84 -5.75 -19.79
C HIS A 5 -2.35 -5.97 -19.51
N TYR A 6 -1.87 -5.69 -18.29
CA TYR A 6 -0.45 -5.89 -17.92
C TYR A 6 -0.15 -7.29 -17.42
N LEU A 7 -1.13 -7.94 -16.79
CA LEU A 7 -1.00 -9.35 -16.39
C LEU A 7 -1.12 -10.27 -17.61
N GLY A 8 -2.01 -9.94 -18.56
CA GLY A 8 -2.29 -10.80 -19.71
C GLY A 8 -2.76 -12.18 -19.23
N ARG A 9 -2.55 -13.21 -20.09
CA ARG A 9 -2.90 -14.60 -19.74
C ARG A 9 -1.78 -15.38 -19.03
N ASN A 10 -0.57 -14.84 -19.01
CA ASN A 10 0.63 -15.56 -18.55
C ASN A 10 1.25 -14.91 -17.31
N TYR A 11 0.45 -14.64 -16.29
CA TYR A 11 0.94 -14.20 -14.99
C TYR A 11 1.08 -15.39 -14.02
N ARG A 12 1.89 -15.20 -13.00
CA ARG A 12 2.00 -16.12 -11.85
C ARG A 12 1.22 -15.55 -10.68
N GLN A 13 0.77 -16.42 -9.79
CA GLN A 13 0.04 -16.00 -8.59
C GLN A 13 0.47 -16.80 -7.37
N ILE A 14 0.64 -16.12 -6.23
CA ILE A 14 0.86 -16.70 -4.91
C ILE A 14 0.33 -15.74 -3.84
N ALA A 15 -0.38 -16.22 -2.85
CA ALA A 15 -0.90 -15.46 -1.71
C ALA A 15 -1.54 -14.11 -2.10
N GLY A 16 -2.36 -14.07 -3.16
CA GLY A 16 -3.01 -12.88 -3.69
C GLY A 16 -2.14 -11.96 -4.55
N LEU A 17 -0.81 -12.14 -4.56
CA LEU A 17 0.08 -11.45 -5.49
C LEU A 17 -0.02 -12.05 -6.89
N LYS A 18 -0.42 -11.25 -7.87
CA LYS A 18 -0.37 -11.60 -9.30
C LYS A 18 0.84 -10.90 -9.91
N TYR A 19 1.75 -11.64 -10.55
CA TYR A 19 3.01 -11.05 -10.98
C TYR A 19 3.55 -11.64 -12.28
N ARG A 20 4.31 -10.85 -13.01
CA ARG A 20 5.02 -11.25 -14.25
C ARG A 20 6.18 -10.31 -14.56
N ILE A 21 6.98 -10.67 -15.55
CA ILE A 21 7.96 -9.78 -16.18
C ILE A 21 7.32 -9.18 -17.43
N LEU A 22 7.33 -7.85 -17.51
CA LEU A 22 6.89 -7.08 -18.69
C LEU A 22 8.02 -6.99 -19.72
N SER A 23 7.72 -6.37 -20.89
CA SER A 23 8.74 -5.93 -21.83
C SER A 23 9.78 -5.05 -21.12
N ASP A 24 10.95 -4.91 -21.72
CA ASP A 24 12.07 -4.14 -21.16
C ASP A 24 12.60 -4.60 -19.80
N ASN A 25 12.29 -5.83 -19.40
CA ASN A 25 12.74 -6.42 -18.16
C ASN A 25 12.29 -5.64 -16.91
N ILE A 26 11.02 -5.24 -16.87
CA ILE A 26 10.33 -4.61 -15.74
C ILE A 26 9.50 -5.68 -15.03
N GLY A 27 9.70 -5.83 -13.71
CA GLY A 27 8.81 -6.62 -12.87
C GLY A 27 7.47 -5.89 -12.67
N TYR A 28 6.37 -6.63 -12.70
CA TYR A 28 5.04 -6.11 -12.37
C TYR A 28 4.39 -6.99 -11.35
N ILE A 29 3.93 -6.40 -10.25
CA ILE A 29 3.14 -7.02 -9.20
C ILE A 29 1.82 -6.27 -9.09
N TYR A 30 0.70 -6.98 -9.21
CA TYR A 30 -0.63 -6.50 -8.86
C TYR A 30 -1.07 -7.17 -7.56
N TYR A 31 -1.51 -6.37 -6.60
CA TYR A 31 -1.97 -6.86 -5.30
C TYR A 31 -3.30 -6.22 -4.92
N GLU A 32 -4.35 -7.03 -4.89
CA GLU A 32 -5.74 -6.59 -4.80
C GLU A 32 -6.22 -6.37 -3.37
N THR A 33 -5.65 -7.09 -2.40
CA THR A 33 -6.07 -6.99 -1.00
C THR A 33 -4.96 -7.38 -0.04
N PHE A 34 -4.88 -6.68 1.08
CA PHE A 34 -4.06 -7.06 2.23
C PHE A 34 -4.80 -7.98 3.21
N ALA A 35 -6.04 -8.41 2.93
CA ALA A 35 -6.81 -9.26 3.82
C ALA A 35 -6.27 -10.69 3.87
N ASP A 36 -5.77 -11.22 2.76
CA ASP A 36 -5.26 -12.56 2.67
C ASP A 36 -3.90 -12.70 3.34
N GLY A 37 -3.66 -13.85 3.98
CA GLY A 37 -2.37 -14.14 4.58
C GLY A 37 -1.27 -14.25 3.53
N ILE A 38 -0.14 -13.58 3.80
CA ILE A 38 1.06 -13.67 2.97
C ILE A 38 2.25 -13.99 3.86
N GLY A 39 3.00 -15.03 3.49
CA GLY A 39 4.19 -15.47 4.21
C GLY A 39 5.49 -14.89 3.63
N ASN A 40 6.57 -15.01 4.42
CA ASN A 40 7.89 -14.64 3.93
C ASN A 40 8.33 -15.52 2.75
N SER A 41 8.01 -16.80 2.77
CA SER A 41 8.27 -17.74 1.67
C SER A 41 7.58 -17.33 0.37
N ASP A 42 6.35 -16.83 0.46
CA ASP A 42 5.60 -16.40 -0.74
C ASP A 42 6.27 -15.19 -1.39
N LEU A 43 6.67 -14.22 -0.56
CA LEU A 43 7.42 -13.05 -1.02
C LEU A 43 8.79 -13.44 -1.60
N ASP A 44 9.51 -14.40 -0.98
CA ASP A 44 10.78 -14.88 -1.49
C ASP A 44 10.65 -15.52 -2.88
N VAL A 45 9.57 -16.27 -3.14
CA VAL A 45 9.26 -16.82 -4.47
C VAL A 45 9.06 -15.69 -5.49
N VAL A 46 8.27 -14.67 -5.14
CA VAL A 46 8.00 -13.53 -6.05
C VAL A 46 9.27 -12.76 -6.36
N PHE A 47 10.03 -12.36 -5.33
CA PHE A 47 11.23 -11.55 -5.52
C PHE A 47 12.37 -12.34 -6.18
N SER A 48 12.49 -13.65 -5.93
CA SER A 48 13.43 -14.51 -6.68
C SER A 48 13.08 -14.58 -8.17
N TYR A 49 11.81 -14.71 -8.51
CA TYR A 49 11.37 -14.73 -9.91
C TYR A 49 11.65 -13.40 -10.63
N LEU A 50 11.53 -12.28 -9.93
CA LEU A 50 11.74 -10.94 -10.48
C LEU A 50 13.19 -10.44 -10.32
N ALA A 51 14.10 -11.24 -9.74
CA ALA A 51 15.43 -10.79 -9.32
C ALA A 51 16.26 -10.12 -10.43
N ASP A 52 16.14 -10.60 -11.68
CA ASP A 52 16.88 -10.05 -12.82
C ASP A 52 16.23 -8.79 -13.43
N CYS A 53 15.02 -8.43 -13.03
CA CYS A 53 14.37 -7.21 -13.51
C CYS A 53 15.14 -5.96 -13.07
N LYS A 54 15.17 -4.95 -13.92
CA LYS A 54 15.87 -3.67 -13.65
C LYS A 54 15.09 -2.72 -12.75
N ALA A 55 13.76 -2.85 -12.71
CA ALA A 55 12.85 -2.06 -11.90
C ALA A 55 11.56 -2.85 -11.63
N LEU A 56 10.74 -2.35 -10.71
CA LEU A 56 9.47 -2.96 -10.32
C LEU A 56 8.34 -1.94 -10.40
N ILE A 57 7.20 -2.36 -10.92
CA ILE A 57 5.91 -1.69 -10.75
C ILE A 57 5.11 -2.48 -9.72
N PHE A 58 4.71 -1.85 -8.62
CA PHE A 58 3.86 -2.44 -7.59
C PHE A 58 2.49 -1.75 -7.61
N ASP A 59 1.50 -2.42 -8.17
CA ASP A 59 0.17 -1.85 -8.41
C ASP A 59 -0.81 -2.21 -7.30
N VAL A 60 -1.25 -1.18 -6.55
CA VAL A 60 -2.25 -1.28 -5.48
C VAL A 60 -3.47 -0.40 -5.73
N ARG A 61 -3.72 -0.04 -6.99
CA ARG A 61 -4.81 0.88 -7.36
C ARG A 61 -6.20 0.41 -6.99
N GLN A 62 -6.48 -0.86 -6.89
CA GLN A 62 -7.79 -1.40 -6.49
C GLN A 62 -7.77 -2.07 -5.12
N ASN A 63 -6.72 -1.84 -4.35
CA ASN A 63 -6.54 -2.49 -3.06
C ASN A 63 -7.20 -1.70 -1.93
N SER A 64 -8.32 -2.19 -1.44
CA SER A 64 -9.11 -1.56 -0.37
C SER A 64 -8.55 -1.77 1.04
N GLY A 65 -7.38 -2.41 1.17
CA GLY A 65 -6.73 -2.64 2.46
C GLY A 65 -6.88 -4.06 2.99
N GLY A 66 -6.91 -4.19 4.30
CA GLY A 66 -6.96 -5.46 5.02
C GLY A 66 -6.08 -5.43 6.26
N ASN A 67 -5.16 -6.37 6.40
CA ASN A 67 -4.29 -6.51 7.57
C ASN A 67 -3.05 -5.61 7.44
N ALA A 68 -2.89 -4.68 8.38
CA ALA A 68 -1.73 -3.77 8.43
C ALA A 68 -0.39 -4.51 8.63
N THR A 69 -0.41 -5.70 9.25
CA THR A 69 0.80 -6.53 9.38
C THR A 69 1.32 -6.96 8.01
N ASN A 70 0.43 -7.33 7.08
CA ASN A 70 0.81 -7.70 5.71
C ASN A 70 1.41 -6.50 4.97
N SER A 71 0.86 -5.29 5.17
CA SER A 71 1.40 -4.08 4.55
C SER A 71 2.83 -3.80 5.02
N THR A 72 3.08 -3.89 6.32
CA THR A 72 4.42 -3.73 6.91
C THR A 72 5.38 -4.82 6.45
N GLN A 73 4.93 -6.07 6.40
CA GLN A 73 5.74 -7.21 5.96
C GLN A 73 6.19 -7.06 4.50
N ILE A 74 5.29 -6.64 3.60
CA ILE A 74 5.66 -6.40 2.20
C ILE A 74 6.58 -5.19 2.10
N ALA A 75 6.26 -4.07 2.75
CA ALA A 75 7.08 -2.86 2.72
C ALA A 75 8.52 -3.10 3.25
N SER A 76 8.67 -3.99 4.25
CA SER A 76 9.97 -4.34 4.82
C SER A 76 10.97 -4.95 3.82
N ARG A 77 10.47 -5.42 2.67
CA ARG A 77 11.29 -5.97 1.59
C ARG A 77 12.00 -4.91 0.73
N PHE A 78 11.66 -3.63 0.91
CA PHE A 78 12.15 -2.54 0.07
C PHE A 78 13.14 -1.61 0.77
N THR A 79 13.56 -1.93 1.99
CA THR A 79 14.55 -1.16 2.75
C THR A 79 15.66 -2.04 3.28
N ASN A 80 16.86 -1.46 3.44
CA ASN A 80 18.03 -2.09 4.08
C ASN A 80 18.30 -1.56 5.48
N GLU A 81 17.58 -0.54 5.90
CA GLU A 81 17.76 0.09 7.20
C GLU A 81 16.42 0.35 7.90
N LYS A 82 16.47 0.55 9.21
CA LYS A 82 15.34 0.97 10.01
C LYS A 82 14.99 2.40 9.70
N ILE A 83 13.77 2.64 9.21
CA ILE A 83 13.29 3.96 8.79
C ILE A 83 12.07 4.39 9.60
N LEU A 84 12.07 5.61 10.11
CA LEU A 84 10.87 6.25 10.66
C LEU A 84 9.89 6.53 9.52
N THR A 85 8.68 5.96 9.59
CA THR A 85 7.68 6.09 8.52
C THR A 85 6.42 6.86 8.95
N GLY A 86 6.30 7.18 10.22
CA GLY A 86 5.19 7.97 10.71
C GLY A 86 4.94 7.80 12.19
N TYR A 87 3.72 8.18 12.60
CA TYR A 87 3.30 8.14 13.99
C TYR A 87 1.85 7.67 14.11
N ILE A 88 1.50 7.19 15.29
CA ILE A 88 0.14 6.79 15.67
C ILE A 88 -0.20 7.35 17.03
N GLN A 89 -1.44 7.76 17.24
CA GLN A 89 -2.01 8.05 18.54
C GLN A 89 -3.13 7.07 18.85
N HIS A 90 -3.36 6.82 20.12
CA HIS A 90 -4.44 5.96 20.59
C HIS A 90 -5.41 6.76 21.46
N LYS A 91 -6.68 6.42 21.35
CA LYS A 91 -7.72 6.97 22.22
C LYS A 91 -7.45 6.62 23.67
N THR A 92 -7.49 7.59 24.58
CA THR A 92 -7.19 7.43 26.02
C THR A 92 -8.38 7.74 26.93
N GLY A 93 -9.47 8.28 26.39
CA GLY A 93 -10.64 8.65 27.14
C GLY A 93 -11.85 8.99 26.26
N PRO A 94 -13.00 9.35 26.87
CA PRO A 94 -14.25 9.62 26.15
C PRO A 94 -14.29 10.99 25.46
N GLY A 95 -13.47 11.92 25.88
CA GLY A 95 -13.45 13.29 25.32
C GLY A 95 -12.93 13.32 23.88
N HIS A 96 -13.38 14.29 23.09
CA HIS A 96 -13.03 14.40 21.68
C HIS A 96 -11.51 14.44 21.43
N HIS A 97 -10.76 15.09 22.31
CA HIS A 97 -9.31 15.27 22.18
C HIS A 97 -8.46 14.35 23.07
N ASP A 98 -9.08 13.32 23.70
CA ASP A 98 -8.38 12.41 24.58
C ASP A 98 -7.58 11.38 23.79
N PHE A 99 -6.40 11.80 23.34
CA PHE A 99 -5.44 10.94 22.64
C PHE A 99 -4.11 10.88 23.40
N SER A 100 -3.41 9.76 23.23
CA SER A 100 -2.03 9.62 23.70
C SER A 100 -1.09 10.60 23.00
N ARG A 101 0.12 10.76 23.54
CA ARG A 101 1.22 11.30 22.73
C ARG A 101 1.43 10.45 21.48
N PRO A 102 1.96 11.01 20.36
CA PRO A 102 2.31 10.24 19.19
C PRO A 102 3.40 9.19 19.50
N TYR A 103 3.19 7.96 19.05
CA TYR A 103 4.18 6.88 19.07
C TYR A 103 4.78 6.74 17.68
N ALA A 104 6.10 6.70 17.59
CA ALA A 104 6.81 6.54 16.33
C ALA A 104 6.60 5.13 15.73
N ILE A 105 6.34 5.09 14.43
CA ILE A 105 6.23 3.87 13.64
C ILE A 105 7.49 3.73 12.78
N TYR A 106 8.23 2.64 12.98
CA TYR A 106 9.40 2.31 12.21
C TYR A 106 9.15 1.14 11.29
N LEU A 107 9.70 1.21 10.09
CA LEU A 107 9.80 0.08 9.17
C LEU A 107 11.19 -0.56 9.37
N GLU A 108 11.22 -1.81 9.79
CA GLU A 108 12.45 -2.60 9.93
C GLU A 108 12.71 -3.38 8.64
N PRO A 109 13.97 -3.54 8.20
CA PRO A 109 14.28 -4.33 7.03
C PRO A 109 14.00 -5.81 7.26
N SER A 110 13.45 -6.48 6.26
CA SER A 110 13.27 -7.93 6.28
C SER A 110 14.63 -8.64 6.31
N LYS A 111 14.68 -9.78 7.00
CA LYS A 111 15.85 -10.70 6.97
C LYS A 111 15.89 -11.58 5.72
N ASN A 112 14.80 -11.60 4.96
CA ASN A 112 14.61 -12.38 3.74
C ASN A 112 15.03 -11.59 2.50
N ILE A 113 14.75 -12.10 1.29
CA ILE A 113 15.07 -11.43 0.02
C ILE A 113 14.47 -10.03 0.00
N ARG A 114 15.29 -9.02 -0.31
CA ARG A 114 14.88 -7.62 -0.44
C ARG A 114 15.05 -7.12 -1.86
N TRP A 115 14.28 -6.10 -2.19
CA TRP A 115 14.32 -5.43 -3.47
C TRP A 115 14.95 -4.04 -3.31
N GLU A 116 16.13 -3.84 -3.88
CA GLU A 116 16.91 -2.61 -3.70
C GLU A 116 16.87 -1.69 -4.93
N LYS A 117 16.28 -2.18 -6.03
CA LYS A 117 16.20 -1.43 -7.28
C LYS A 117 15.00 -0.46 -7.26
N LYS A 118 14.87 0.36 -8.30
CA LYS A 118 13.77 1.33 -8.43
C LYS A 118 12.39 0.66 -8.41
N VAL A 119 11.45 1.31 -7.75
CA VAL A 119 10.06 0.87 -7.63
C VAL A 119 9.11 2.04 -7.94
N ALA A 120 8.13 1.81 -8.80
CA ALA A 120 6.96 2.66 -8.93
C ALA A 120 5.78 1.99 -8.23
N VAL A 121 5.17 2.65 -7.24
CA VAL A 121 3.94 2.20 -6.60
C VAL A 121 2.77 2.95 -7.22
N LEU A 122 1.83 2.21 -7.84
CA LEU A 122 0.66 2.80 -8.47
C LEU A 122 -0.50 2.89 -7.49
N THR A 123 -1.07 4.07 -7.36
CA THR A 123 -2.15 4.37 -6.42
C THR A 123 -3.35 5.06 -7.06
N ASN A 124 -4.51 4.90 -6.46
CA ASN A 124 -5.71 5.69 -6.74
C ASN A 124 -6.59 5.78 -5.47
N ARG A 125 -7.80 6.35 -5.58
CA ARG A 125 -8.75 6.53 -4.47
C ARG A 125 -9.22 5.22 -3.83
N HIS A 126 -9.11 4.09 -4.51
CA HIS A 126 -9.39 2.77 -3.94
C HIS A 126 -8.23 2.19 -3.12
N SER A 127 -7.03 2.77 -3.21
CA SER A 127 -5.88 2.43 -2.34
C SER A 127 -6.19 2.93 -0.92
N TYR A 128 -6.79 2.06 -0.08
CA TYR A 128 -7.44 2.47 1.17
C TYR A 128 -6.96 1.67 2.38
N SER A 129 -7.07 2.21 3.59
CA SER A 129 -6.81 1.52 4.87
C SER A 129 -5.38 0.96 4.94
N ALA A 130 -5.16 -0.35 5.12
CA ALA A 130 -3.83 -0.97 5.18
C ALA A 130 -2.99 -0.67 3.92
N THR A 131 -3.63 -0.43 2.76
CA THR A 131 -2.94 0.02 1.55
C THR A 131 -2.43 1.45 1.70
N ASN A 132 -3.19 2.33 2.34
CA ASN A 132 -2.73 3.68 2.65
C ASN A 132 -1.52 3.66 3.59
N ASP A 133 -1.50 2.74 4.58
CA ASP A 133 -0.33 2.52 5.44
C ASP A 133 0.87 1.96 4.66
N PHE A 134 0.64 1.02 3.73
CA PHE A 134 1.68 0.53 2.82
C PHE A 134 2.30 1.69 2.02
N VAL A 135 1.46 2.54 1.41
CA VAL A 135 1.92 3.71 0.65
C VAL A 135 2.69 4.69 1.53
N LYS A 136 2.25 4.91 2.79
CA LYS A 136 3.01 5.72 3.77
C LYS A 136 4.42 5.16 3.98
N HIS A 137 4.56 3.84 4.17
CA HIS A 137 5.87 3.21 4.32
C HIS A 137 6.72 3.37 3.06
N MET A 138 6.16 3.04 1.90
CA MET A 138 6.86 3.08 0.62
C MET A 138 7.32 4.49 0.25
N LYS A 139 6.53 5.50 0.53
CA LYS A 139 6.86 6.91 0.25
C LYS A 139 8.08 7.42 1.02
N CYS A 140 8.48 6.75 2.10
CA CYS A 140 9.67 7.10 2.88
C CYS A 140 10.97 6.53 2.29
N LEU A 141 10.89 5.65 1.28
CA LEU A 141 12.02 4.91 0.74
C LEU A 141 12.66 5.64 -0.46
N PRO A 142 14.00 5.78 -0.51
CA PRO A 142 14.68 6.59 -1.52
C PRO A 142 14.64 6.00 -2.95
N ASN A 143 14.38 4.69 -3.07
CA ASN A 143 14.27 3.98 -4.34
C ASN A 143 12.84 3.86 -4.84
N VAL A 144 11.87 4.46 -4.16
CA VAL A 144 10.43 4.36 -4.47
C VAL A 144 9.88 5.69 -4.96
N VAL A 145 8.98 5.64 -5.94
CA VAL A 145 8.14 6.74 -6.39
C VAL A 145 6.67 6.32 -6.37
N ILE A 146 5.82 7.16 -5.82
CA ILE A 146 4.35 6.95 -5.81
C ILE A 146 3.76 7.65 -7.04
N VAL A 147 3.03 6.91 -7.86
CA VAL A 147 2.50 7.39 -9.16
C VAL A 147 0.99 7.16 -9.23
N GLY A 148 0.27 8.08 -9.84
CA GLY A 148 -1.17 7.99 -10.09
C GLY A 148 -1.97 9.05 -9.36
N ASP A 149 -3.07 8.68 -8.68
CA ASP A 149 -3.88 9.62 -7.90
C ASP A 149 -3.66 9.44 -6.39
N LYS A 150 -4.14 10.41 -5.64
CA LYS A 150 -4.18 10.40 -4.18
C LYS A 150 -4.85 9.14 -3.67
N THR A 151 -4.31 8.51 -2.63
CA THR A 151 -4.95 7.37 -1.98
C THR A 151 -6.28 7.72 -1.31
N GLY A 152 -7.06 6.72 -0.94
CA GLY A 152 -8.37 6.91 -0.29
C GLY A 152 -8.30 7.22 1.20
N GLY A 153 -7.14 7.01 1.85
CA GLY A 153 -7.01 7.24 3.29
C GLY A 153 -7.45 6.07 4.17
N GLY A 154 -8.10 6.38 5.29
CA GLY A 154 -8.73 5.37 6.15
C GLY A 154 -7.81 4.56 7.05
N SER A 155 -6.66 5.11 7.43
CA SER A 155 -5.67 4.41 8.29
C SER A 155 -6.01 4.41 9.78
N GLY A 156 -7.16 4.90 10.19
CA GLY A 156 -7.51 5.23 11.57
C GLY A 156 -7.84 4.05 12.49
N MET A 157 -7.55 2.80 12.11
CA MET A 157 -7.87 1.59 12.91
C MET A 157 -9.30 1.64 13.47
N PRO A 158 -10.34 1.50 12.63
CA PRO A 158 -11.70 1.72 13.04
C PRO A 158 -12.19 0.66 14.05
N PHE A 159 -13.02 1.09 14.98
CA PHE A 159 -13.82 0.19 15.82
C PHE A 159 -15.32 0.44 15.64
N SER A 160 -16.11 -0.51 16.06
CA SER A 160 -17.56 -0.45 15.97
C SER A 160 -18.17 -0.34 17.35
N SER A 161 -19.26 0.45 17.45
CA SER A 161 -20.09 0.54 18.64
C SER A 161 -21.56 0.36 18.23
N GLU A 162 -22.31 -0.31 19.08
CA GLU A 162 -23.74 -0.52 18.87
C GLU A 162 -24.55 0.58 19.54
N LEU A 163 -25.54 1.11 18.83
CA LEU A 163 -26.51 2.06 19.35
C LEU A 163 -27.68 1.32 20.04
N PRO A 164 -28.45 1.98 20.95
CA PRO A 164 -29.57 1.36 21.65
C PRO A 164 -30.65 0.77 20.73
N ASN A 165 -30.74 1.23 19.48
CA ASN A 165 -31.68 0.70 18.49
C ASN A 165 -31.12 -0.48 17.66
N GLY A 166 -29.95 -1.02 18.02
CA GLY A 166 -29.30 -2.13 17.33
C GLY A 166 -28.47 -1.73 16.08
N TRP A 167 -28.36 -0.46 15.77
CA TRP A 167 -27.52 -0.01 14.67
C TRP A 167 -26.05 0.01 15.10
N THR A 168 -25.16 -0.39 14.16
CA THR A 168 -23.73 -0.31 14.38
C THR A 168 -23.17 0.96 13.75
N VAL A 169 -22.38 1.70 14.53
CA VAL A 169 -21.59 2.84 14.07
C VAL A 169 -20.12 2.42 14.05
N ARG A 170 -19.45 2.72 12.94
CA ARG A 170 -18.01 2.45 12.79
C ARG A 170 -17.26 3.76 12.58
N PHE A 171 -16.18 3.96 13.32
CA PHE A 171 -15.39 5.20 13.26
C PHE A 171 -13.91 4.94 13.57
N SER A 172 -13.05 5.81 13.04
CA SER A 172 -11.60 5.78 13.29
C SER A 172 -11.29 6.16 14.74
N ALA A 173 -10.38 5.41 15.36
CA ALA A 173 -10.02 5.60 16.78
C ALA A 173 -8.54 5.93 17.00
N SER A 174 -7.70 5.70 16.02
CA SER A 174 -6.25 5.86 16.14
C SER A 174 -5.72 6.69 14.99
N PRO A 175 -5.62 8.02 15.16
CA PRO A 175 -5.04 8.88 14.11
C PRO A 175 -3.64 8.43 13.73
N HIS A 176 -3.40 8.29 12.43
CA HIS A 176 -2.11 7.99 11.83
C HIS A 176 -1.56 9.23 11.13
N PHE A 177 -0.27 9.38 11.22
CA PHE A 177 0.47 10.49 10.63
C PHE A 177 1.64 9.97 9.80
N ASP A 178 2.04 10.74 8.80
CA ASP A 178 3.30 10.52 8.11
C ASP A 178 4.50 10.95 9.01
N ARG A 179 5.73 10.82 8.50
CA ARG A 179 6.93 11.19 9.25
C ARG A 179 7.04 12.68 9.56
N ASP A 180 6.32 13.53 8.82
CA ASP A 180 6.27 14.98 8.98
C ASP A 180 5.06 15.44 9.82
N MET A 181 4.38 14.51 10.48
CA MET A 181 3.20 14.73 11.33
C MET A 181 1.95 15.21 10.58
N ASN A 182 1.86 15.02 9.26
CA ASN A 182 0.63 15.24 8.53
C ASN A 182 -0.31 14.04 8.70
N GLN A 183 -1.58 14.29 9.03
CA GLN A 183 -2.58 13.25 9.15
C GLN A 183 -2.87 12.61 7.79
N ILE A 184 -2.85 11.28 7.72
CA ILE A 184 -3.05 10.52 6.48
C ILE A 184 -4.45 9.93 6.32
N GLU A 185 -5.38 10.23 7.22
CA GLU A 185 -6.77 9.74 7.17
C GLU A 185 -7.48 10.09 5.86
N TRP A 186 -7.13 11.24 5.28
CA TRP A 186 -7.71 11.73 4.03
C TRP A 186 -6.90 11.38 2.78
N GLY A 187 -5.97 10.44 2.93
CA GLY A 187 -5.13 9.94 1.86
C GLY A 187 -3.79 10.67 1.70
N ILE A 188 -2.91 10.00 0.95
CA ILE A 188 -1.54 10.43 0.66
C ILE A 188 -1.46 10.86 -0.80
N ASN A 189 -0.91 12.04 -1.06
CA ASN A 189 -0.67 12.50 -2.42
C ASN A 189 0.46 11.70 -3.08
N PRO A 190 0.35 11.34 -4.36
CA PRO A 190 1.45 10.74 -5.11
C PRO A 190 2.59 11.73 -5.30
N ASP A 191 3.77 11.21 -5.64
CA ASP A 191 4.94 12.04 -6.03
C ASP A 191 4.78 12.51 -7.48
N VAL A 192 4.18 11.67 -8.33
CA VAL A 192 3.85 11.99 -9.72
C VAL A 192 2.35 11.76 -9.92
N LYS A 193 1.60 12.85 -10.02
CA LYS A 193 0.16 12.77 -10.30
C LYS A 193 -0.07 12.51 -11.79
N ILE A 194 -0.75 11.41 -12.08
CA ILE A 194 -1.22 11.03 -13.41
C ILE A 194 -2.65 10.54 -13.28
N ASP A 195 -3.58 11.19 -13.98
CA ASP A 195 -4.97 10.77 -14.04
C ASP A 195 -5.19 9.88 -15.27
N MET A 196 -6.03 8.84 -15.14
CA MET A 196 -6.50 8.07 -16.28
C MET A 196 -7.22 8.98 -17.28
N LYS A 197 -6.84 8.92 -18.55
CA LYS A 197 -7.56 9.63 -19.62
C LYS A 197 -8.75 8.79 -20.06
N SER A 198 -9.93 9.41 -20.09
CA SER A 198 -11.16 8.73 -20.54
C SER A 198 -11.05 8.14 -21.95
N GLU A 199 -10.29 8.80 -22.84
CA GLU A 199 -10.05 8.32 -24.20
C GLU A 199 -9.21 7.03 -24.23
N ASP A 200 -8.25 6.91 -23.32
CA ASP A 200 -7.40 5.72 -23.19
C ASP A 200 -8.19 4.60 -22.50
N GLU A 201 -8.97 4.93 -21.48
CA GLU A 201 -9.82 3.97 -20.77
C GLU A 201 -10.81 3.26 -21.70
N VAL A 202 -11.49 4.02 -22.60
CA VAL A 202 -12.41 3.47 -23.61
C VAL A 202 -11.68 2.50 -24.57
N LYS A 203 -10.41 2.75 -24.86
CA LYS A 203 -9.58 1.90 -25.72
C LYS A 203 -8.93 0.73 -24.94
N GLY A 204 -9.15 0.64 -23.64
CA GLY A 204 -8.48 -0.33 -22.78
C GLY A 204 -6.98 -0.05 -22.58
N ILE A 205 -6.54 1.20 -22.76
CA ILE A 205 -5.17 1.65 -22.54
C ILE A 205 -5.06 2.23 -21.14
N ASP A 206 -4.04 1.84 -20.39
CA ASP A 206 -3.73 2.43 -19.10
C ASP A 206 -2.77 3.63 -19.30
N THR A 207 -3.27 4.83 -19.09
CA THR A 207 -2.49 6.07 -19.24
C THR A 207 -1.32 6.16 -18.25
N ILE A 208 -1.40 5.42 -17.11
CA ILE A 208 -0.47 5.56 -15.97
C ILE A 208 0.78 4.70 -16.18
N ILE A 209 0.67 3.62 -16.90
CA ILE A 209 1.76 2.71 -17.29
C ILE A 209 2.09 2.88 -18.77
#